data_e380ef384128ea67467f9448c3386068
#
_entry.id   e380ef384128ea67467f9448c3386068
#
_cell.length_a   1.000
_cell.length_b   1.000
_cell.length_c   1.000
_cell.angle_alpha   90.00
_cell.angle_beta   90.00
_cell.angle_gamma   90.00
#
_symmetry.space_group_name_H-M   'P 1'
#
loop_
_entity.id
_entity.type
_entity.pdbx_description
1 polymer ?
#
loop_
_entity_poly.entity_id
_entity_poly.type
_entity_poly.pdbx_seq_one_letter_code
_entity_poly.pdbx_strand_id
1 'polypeptide(L)'
;MLAKQPDRKGDPMQIPSPNPAMTTKDVIEALRASGKPVSEWGRAIDGTPMLAARTGGDKQPPIFITAGVHAIETAGVHAALNLLHMLDTEHEVHILPLRDPLGFAGVNHCLSFAAGKPVDVPDTDAALNYLLSHGQLIWREGEMVVVKLGNVGFAWHPLRPGLESYWEIFTRIGKAARDEPALLRPLWSCSVMMVNSVSGVEGSGAMERCWHALLTGQAEWLHLNRLFGRDDAPLEVVAVERLMQAVRPGLICDLHEGNGEGFWMPIPKPSENAERVYEMTRAYFDYIHSRGYPITTYENWLATDRTGAPDPNWMSPEPRLPGLFWCTSLLRGEGPNLMDHARLYGIGYGTEAPMQRPLAMRVDGITNGILAAIRVWEETIE
;
A
#
# COMPACT_ATOMS: atom_id res chain seq x y z
N MET A 1 -34.63 -6.75 -35.03
CA MET A 1 -35.15 -5.96 -33.90
C MET A 1 -34.12 -6.07 -32.79
N LEU A 2 -33.22 -5.12 -32.69
CA LEU A 2 -32.22 -5.05 -31.59
C LEU A 2 -32.92 -4.51 -30.36
N ALA A 3 -33.00 -5.32 -29.32
CA ALA A 3 -33.56 -4.91 -28.02
C ALA A 3 -32.66 -3.79 -27.45
N LYS A 4 -33.22 -2.62 -27.21
CA LYS A 4 -32.57 -1.53 -26.48
C LYS A 4 -32.23 -2.02 -25.08
N GLN A 5 -30.93 -2.09 -24.76
CA GLN A 5 -30.49 -2.16 -23.37
C GLN A 5 -31.00 -0.93 -22.60
N PRO A 6 -31.49 -1.08 -21.37
CA PRO A 6 -31.91 0.06 -20.57
C PRO A 6 -30.70 0.93 -20.22
N ASP A 7 -30.82 2.22 -20.48
CA ASP A 7 -29.90 3.27 -20.02
C ASP A 7 -29.78 3.23 -18.49
N ARG A 8 -28.77 2.55 -17.97
CA ARG A 8 -28.38 2.64 -16.55
C ARG A 8 -27.50 3.89 -16.35
N LYS A 9 -28.09 5.06 -16.57
CA LYS A 9 -27.56 6.31 -16.00
C LYS A 9 -28.06 6.40 -14.57
N GLY A 10 -27.48 5.63 -13.69
CA GLY A 10 -27.53 5.93 -12.26
C GLY A 10 -26.64 7.17 -12.03
N ASP A 11 -27.14 8.13 -11.25
CA ASP A 11 -26.30 9.19 -10.71
C ASP A 11 -25.06 8.57 -10.08
N PRO A 12 -23.87 9.20 -10.23
CA PRO A 12 -22.67 8.67 -9.61
C PRO A 12 -22.93 8.48 -8.11
N MET A 13 -22.75 7.27 -7.63
CA MET A 13 -22.96 6.93 -6.21
C MET A 13 -22.07 7.85 -5.38
N GLN A 14 -22.68 8.60 -4.48
CA GLN A 14 -21.96 9.59 -3.69
C GLN A 14 -21.02 8.85 -2.73
N ILE A 15 -19.70 8.98 -2.95
CA ILE A 15 -18.68 8.42 -2.06
C ILE A 15 -18.78 9.12 -0.71
N PRO A 16 -18.87 8.36 0.40
CA PRO A 16 -18.82 8.96 1.74
C PRO A 16 -17.55 9.78 1.91
N SER A 17 -17.65 10.91 2.61
CA SER A 17 -16.45 11.69 2.96
C SER A 17 -15.49 10.81 3.77
N PRO A 18 -14.22 10.68 3.35
CA PRO A 18 -13.27 9.86 4.08
C PRO A 18 -12.97 10.45 5.46
N ASN A 19 -12.81 9.58 6.45
CA ASN A 19 -12.39 9.96 7.79
C ASN A 19 -10.85 9.96 7.88
N PRO A 20 -10.17 11.11 7.93
CA PRO A 20 -8.70 11.14 8.00
C PRO A 20 -8.14 10.51 9.28
N ALA A 21 -8.94 10.42 10.35
CA ALA A 21 -8.57 9.80 11.62
C ALA A 21 -8.97 8.32 11.73
N MET A 22 -9.29 7.64 10.60
CA MET A 22 -9.64 6.23 10.58
C MET A 22 -8.55 5.38 11.24
N THR A 23 -8.94 4.50 12.14
CA THR A 23 -8.05 3.57 12.84
C THR A 23 -8.14 2.14 12.30
N THR A 24 -7.21 1.28 12.66
CA THR A 24 -7.29 -0.18 12.37
C THR A 24 -8.60 -0.79 12.89
N LYS A 25 -9.06 -0.35 14.06
CA LYS A 25 -10.34 -0.79 14.63
C LYS A 25 -11.52 -0.39 13.74
N ASP A 26 -11.54 0.84 13.24
CA ASP A 26 -12.61 1.32 12.36
C ASP A 26 -12.67 0.51 11.05
N VAL A 27 -11.52 0.13 10.47
CA VAL A 27 -11.46 -0.74 9.28
C VAL A 27 -12.07 -2.11 9.58
N ILE A 28 -11.70 -2.74 10.71
CA ILE A 28 -12.24 -4.03 11.13
C ILE A 28 -13.74 -3.94 11.38
N GLU A 29 -14.21 -2.89 12.03
CA GLU A 29 -15.64 -2.66 12.30
C GLU A 29 -16.42 -2.41 11.00
N ALA A 30 -15.88 -1.62 10.07
CA ALA A 30 -16.48 -1.38 8.76
C ALA A 30 -16.66 -2.69 7.95
N LEU A 31 -15.62 -3.54 7.93
CA LEU A 31 -15.72 -4.87 7.30
C LEU A 31 -16.82 -5.72 7.93
N ARG A 32 -16.85 -5.83 9.26
CA ARG A 32 -17.86 -6.62 9.98
C ARG A 32 -19.27 -6.08 9.82
N ALA A 33 -19.42 -4.76 9.76
CA ALA A 33 -20.71 -4.08 9.58
C ALA A 33 -21.19 -4.07 8.13
N SER A 34 -20.35 -4.47 7.15
CA SER A 34 -20.68 -4.42 5.72
C SER A 34 -21.82 -5.33 5.29
N GLY A 35 -22.23 -6.29 6.12
CA GLY A 35 -23.19 -7.34 5.75
C GLY A 35 -22.66 -8.37 4.76
N LYS A 36 -21.38 -8.30 4.39
CA LYS A 36 -20.72 -9.25 3.48
C LYS A 36 -20.04 -10.38 4.28
N PRO A 37 -19.86 -11.57 3.69
CA PRO A 37 -19.05 -12.62 4.30
C PRO A 37 -17.63 -12.12 4.54
N VAL A 38 -17.13 -12.23 5.78
CA VAL A 38 -15.77 -11.81 6.17
C VAL A 38 -15.01 -13.02 6.69
N SER A 39 -13.79 -13.20 6.22
CA SER A 39 -12.89 -14.29 6.61
C SER A 39 -11.56 -13.75 7.13
N GLU A 40 -11.01 -14.41 8.15
CA GLU A 40 -9.66 -14.15 8.67
C GLU A 40 -8.65 -15.01 7.91
N TRP A 41 -7.66 -14.38 7.28
CA TRP A 41 -6.63 -15.05 6.48
C TRP A 41 -5.30 -15.19 7.21
N GLY A 42 -5.14 -14.49 8.29
CA GLY A 42 -3.96 -14.51 9.15
C GLY A 42 -4.04 -13.45 10.21
N ARG A 43 -2.94 -13.26 10.92
CA ARG A 43 -2.78 -12.20 11.90
C ARG A 43 -1.46 -11.50 11.67
N ALA A 44 -1.44 -10.19 11.93
CA ALA A 44 -0.21 -9.43 12.03
C ALA A 44 0.59 -9.86 13.26
N ILE A 45 1.83 -9.39 13.33
CA ILE A 45 2.75 -9.77 14.43
C ILE A 45 2.20 -9.39 15.83
N ASP A 46 1.38 -8.37 15.93
CA ASP A 46 0.71 -7.92 17.17
C ASP A 46 -0.57 -8.72 17.50
N GLY A 47 -0.93 -9.69 16.66
CA GLY A 47 -2.13 -10.50 16.78
C GLY A 47 -3.39 -9.90 16.15
N THR A 48 -3.31 -8.71 15.56
CA THR A 48 -4.44 -8.08 14.85
C THR A 48 -4.88 -8.94 13.67
N PRO A 49 -6.19 -9.28 13.52
CA PRO A 49 -6.64 -10.13 12.44
C PRO A 49 -6.55 -9.42 11.08
N MET A 50 -6.10 -10.14 10.07
CA MET A 50 -6.13 -9.73 8.69
C MET A 50 -7.39 -10.28 8.02
N LEU A 51 -8.34 -9.37 7.80
CA LEU A 51 -9.68 -9.72 7.34
C LEU A 51 -9.85 -9.38 5.87
N ALA A 52 -10.46 -10.30 5.12
CA ALA A 52 -10.97 -10.03 3.78
C ALA A 52 -12.48 -10.24 3.74
N ALA A 53 -13.19 -9.33 3.08
CA ALA A 53 -14.59 -9.44 2.76
C ALA A 53 -14.78 -9.98 1.34
N ARG A 54 -15.83 -10.80 1.14
CA ARG A 54 -16.23 -11.30 -0.18
C ARG A 54 -17.45 -10.55 -0.67
N THR A 55 -17.43 -10.10 -1.94
CA THR A 55 -18.57 -9.44 -2.63
C THR A 55 -18.62 -9.87 -4.10
N GLY A 56 -19.45 -9.22 -4.91
CA GLY A 56 -19.69 -9.62 -6.30
C GLY A 56 -20.52 -10.91 -6.42
N GLY A 57 -20.40 -11.56 -7.57
CA GLY A 57 -21.03 -12.86 -7.87
C GLY A 57 -20.11 -14.04 -7.57
N ASP A 58 -20.17 -15.06 -8.46
CA ASP A 58 -19.39 -16.30 -8.36
C ASP A 58 -18.68 -16.68 -9.68
N LYS A 59 -18.76 -15.82 -10.70
CA LYS A 59 -18.07 -16.01 -11.99
C LYS A 59 -16.56 -16.03 -11.78
N GLN A 60 -15.89 -16.91 -12.50
CA GLN A 60 -14.44 -17.05 -12.50
C GLN A 60 -13.82 -16.31 -13.70
N PRO A 61 -12.55 -15.89 -13.62
CA PRO A 61 -11.69 -15.90 -12.44
C PRO A 61 -12.06 -14.81 -11.43
N PRO A 62 -11.70 -14.97 -10.14
CA PRO A 62 -11.97 -13.97 -9.12
C PRO A 62 -11.12 -12.70 -9.28
N ILE A 63 -11.56 -11.63 -8.61
CA ILE A 63 -10.83 -10.37 -8.46
C ILE A 63 -10.33 -10.28 -7.02
N PHE A 64 -9.08 -9.89 -6.81
CA PHE A 64 -8.53 -9.56 -5.50
C PHE A 64 -8.16 -8.08 -5.44
N ILE A 65 -8.69 -7.36 -4.45
CA ILE A 65 -8.41 -5.94 -4.21
C ILE A 65 -7.79 -5.80 -2.84
N THR A 66 -6.66 -5.08 -2.75
CA THR A 66 -5.99 -4.88 -1.49
C THR A 66 -5.36 -3.49 -1.39
N ALA A 67 -5.10 -3.05 -0.14
CA ALA A 67 -4.53 -1.75 0.17
C ALA A 67 -3.74 -1.79 1.49
N GLY A 68 -3.18 -0.66 1.89
CA GLY A 68 -2.63 -0.44 3.22
C GLY A 68 -1.44 -1.30 3.57
N VAL A 69 -0.63 -1.70 2.59
CA VAL A 69 0.69 -2.32 2.86
C VAL A 69 1.68 -1.28 3.35
N HIS A 70 1.53 -0.06 2.90
CA HIS A 70 2.18 1.10 3.48
C HIS A 70 1.11 1.84 4.29
N ALA A 71 1.24 1.80 5.60
CA ALA A 71 0.21 2.30 6.51
C ALA A 71 -0.09 3.80 6.35
N ILE A 72 0.85 4.56 5.81
CA ILE A 72 0.71 5.98 5.50
C ILE A 72 -0.14 6.26 4.25
N GLU A 73 -0.47 5.26 3.45
CA GLU A 73 -1.23 5.36 2.20
C GLU A 73 -2.73 5.11 2.46
N THR A 74 -3.37 6.05 3.14
CA THR A 74 -4.71 5.86 3.70
C THR A 74 -5.83 5.90 2.68
N ALA A 75 -5.65 6.60 1.55
CA ALA A 75 -6.69 6.68 0.52
C ALA A 75 -6.98 5.30 -0.13
N GLY A 76 -5.97 4.45 -0.28
CA GLY A 76 -6.16 3.08 -0.76
C GLY A 76 -7.08 2.26 0.16
N VAL A 77 -6.92 2.41 1.49
CA VAL A 77 -7.77 1.73 2.49
C VAL A 77 -9.23 2.19 2.38
N HIS A 78 -9.47 3.50 2.30
CA HIS A 78 -10.81 4.05 2.08
C HIS A 78 -11.42 3.59 0.76
N ALA A 79 -10.63 3.61 -0.32
CA ALA A 79 -11.09 3.17 -1.63
C ALA A 79 -11.48 1.68 -1.63
N ALA A 80 -10.70 0.83 -0.98
CA ALA A 80 -11.03 -0.59 -0.83
C ALA A 80 -12.35 -0.82 -0.08
N LEU A 81 -12.61 -0.05 1.00
CA LEU A 81 -13.88 -0.09 1.73
C LEU A 81 -15.06 0.42 0.87
N ASN A 82 -14.87 1.46 0.07
CA ASN A 82 -15.89 1.95 -0.86
C ASN A 82 -16.19 0.90 -1.94
N LEU A 83 -15.16 0.29 -2.53
CA LEU A 83 -15.31 -0.75 -3.55
C LEU A 83 -16.09 -1.96 -3.03
N LEU A 84 -16.00 -2.28 -1.73
CA LEU A 84 -16.82 -3.35 -1.11
C LEU A 84 -18.31 -3.15 -1.28
N HIS A 85 -18.76 -1.90 -1.35
CA HIS A 85 -20.18 -1.54 -1.48
C HIS A 85 -20.58 -1.13 -2.91
N MET A 86 -19.62 -0.66 -3.71
CA MET A 86 -19.90 -0.06 -5.02
C MET A 86 -19.69 -1.02 -6.20
N LEU A 87 -18.95 -2.12 -5.99
CA LEU A 87 -18.73 -3.10 -7.03
C LEU A 87 -20.04 -3.84 -7.37
N ASP A 88 -20.43 -3.72 -8.63
CA ASP A 88 -21.53 -4.46 -9.26
C ASP A 88 -20.90 -5.31 -10.37
N THR A 89 -20.56 -6.55 -10.06
CA THR A 89 -19.84 -7.49 -10.93
C THR A 89 -20.37 -8.90 -10.74
N GLU A 90 -20.38 -9.70 -11.82
CA GLU A 90 -20.66 -11.14 -11.75
C GLU A 90 -19.50 -11.95 -11.20
N HIS A 91 -18.28 -11.41 -11.23
CA HIS A 91 -17.10 -12.08 -10.72
C HIS A 91 -17.07 -12.09 -9.19
N GLU A 92 -16.49 -13.16 -8.64
CA GLU A 92 -16.17 -13.22 -7.21
C GLU A 92 -15.08 -12.19 -6.88
N VAL A 93 -15.30 -11.40 -5.83
CA VAL A 93 -14.36 -10.36 -5.40
C VAL A 93 -13.98 -10.57 -3.94
N HIS A 94 -12.69 -10.59 -3.68
CA HIS A 94 -12.11 -10.57 -2.34
C HIS A 94 -11.44 -9.24 -2.08
N ILE A 95 -11.78 -8.57 -0.97
CA ILE A 95 -11.22 -7.27 -0.60
C ILE A 95 -10.56 -7.38 0.77
N LEU A 96 -9.22 -7.20 0.81
CA LEU A 96 -8.41 -7.09 2.02
C LEU A 96 -7.90 -5.65 2.12
N PRO A 97 -8.61 -4.75 2.82
CA PRO A 97 -8.34 -3.31 2.75
C PRO A 97 -7.11 -2.87 3.54
N LEU A 98 -6.54 -3.74 4.40
CA LEU A 98 -5.45 -3.35 5.28
C LEU A 98 -4.44 -4.49 5.43
N ARG A 99 -3.27 -4.34 4.78
CA ARG A 99 -2.17 -5.33 4.82
C ARG A 99 -1.18 -5.10 5.97
N ASP A 100 -1.05 -3.87 6.45
CA ASP A 100 -0.21 -3.52 7.61
C ASP A 100 -1.05 -2.92 8.74
N PRO A 101 -1.78 -3.75 9.50
CA PRO A 101 -2.60 -3.25 10.60
C PRO A 101 -1.78 -2.67 11.76
N LEU A 102 -0.55 -3.14 11.98
CA LEU A 102 0.33 -2.63 13.03
C LEU A 102 0.78 -1.20 12.75
N GLY A 103 1.32 -0.94 11.56
CA GLY A 103 1.73 0.41 11.16
C GLY A 103 0.54 1.37 11.09
N PHE A 104 -0.62 0.89 10.64
CA PHE A 104 -1.85 1.68 10.55
C PHE A 104 -2.45 2.04 11.92
N ALA A 105 -2.18 1.25 12.96
CA ALA A 105 -2.60 1.55 14.34
C ALA A 105 -1.79 2.68 15.00
N GLY A 106 -0.67 3.10 14.41
CA GLY A 106 0.12 4.26 14.81
C GLY A 106 1.13 4.02 15.94
N VAL A 107 1.82 5.10 16.30
CA VAL A 107 2.99 5.07 17.19
C VAL A 107 2.67 4.50 18.57
N ASN A 108 1.61 4.99 19.23
CA ASN A 108 1.26 4.55 20.57
C ASN A 108 0.90 3.07 20.64
N HIS A 109 0.25 2.55 19.61
CA HIS A 109 -0.03 1.11 19.53
C HIS A 109 1.27 0.30 19.35
N CYS A 110 2.14 0.72 18.44
CA CYS A 110 3.44 0.06 18.21
C CYS A 110 4.31 0.07 19.47
N LEU A 111 4.38 1.20 20.19
CA LEU A 111 5.08 1.31 21.47
C LEU A 111 4.49 0.40 22.54
N SER A 112 3.16 0.37 22.64
CA SER A 112 2.45 -0.49 23.61
C SER A 112 2.70 -1.97 23.33
N PHE A 113 2.64 -2.37 22.08
CA PHE A 113 2.95 -3.74 21.65
C PHE A 113 4.40 -4.11 21.99
N ALA A 114 5.36 -3.27 21.63
CA ALA A 114 6.78 -3.50 21.90
C ALA A 114 7.13 -3.53 23.40
N ALA A 115 6.47 -2.68 24.19
CA ALA A 115 6.68 -2.60 25.65
C ALA A 115 5.93 -3.68 26.42
N GLY A 116 4.96 -4.39 25.82
CA GLY A 116 4.09 -5.35 26.51
C GLY A 116 3.15 -4.71 27.55
N LYS A 117 2.92 -3.40 27.48
CA LYS A 117 2.05 -2.62 28.36
C LYS A 117 1.55 -1.37 27.66
N PRO A 118 0.42 -0.78 28.09
CA PRO A 118 -0.05 0.48 27.52
C PRO A 118 1.00 1.59 27.59
N VAL A 119 1.22 2.26 26.46
CA VAL A 119 2.07 3.45 26.31
C VAL A 119 1.24 4.47 25.54
N ASP A 120 1.15 5.68 26.13
CA ASP A 120 0.45 6.80 25.53
C ASP A 120 1.33 8.04 25.66
N VAL A 121 1.85 8.50 24.53
CA VAL A 121 2.72 9.68 24.45
C VAL A 121 2.08 10.70 23.49
N PRO A 122 2.19 12.01 23.80
CA PRO A 122 1.41 13.03 23.09
C PRO A 122 1.93 13.34 21.68
N ASP A 123 3.21 13.12 21.44
CA ASP A 123 3.89 13.50 20.19
C ASP A 123 5.13 12.64 19.92
N THR A 124 5.76 12.89 18.78
CA THR A 124 6.91 12.13 18.31
C THR A 124 8.18 12.40 19.11
N ASP A 125 8.34 13.56 19.73
CA ASP A 125 9.50 13.85 20.61
C ASP A 125 9.34 13.12 21.94
N ALA A 126 8.14 13.04 22.47
CA ALA A 126 7.84 12.21 23.63
C ALA A 126 8.01 10.72 23.31
N ALA A 127 7.66 10.28 22.11
CA ALA A 127 7.92 8.91 21.64
C ALA A 127 9.42 8.61 21.59
N LEU A 128 10.23 9.53 21.04
CA LEU A 128 11.69 9.39 21.05
C LEU A 128 12.25 9.31 22.47
N ASN A 129 11.83 10.21 23.37
CA ASN A 129 12.26 10.19 24.76
C ASN A 129 11.90 8.89 25.47
N TYR A 130 10.71 8.35 25.20
CA TYR A 130 10.28 7.05 25.70
C TYR A 130 11.19 5.92 25.18
N LEU A 131 11.45 5.88 23.88
CA LEU A 131 12.32 4.90 23.23
C LEU A 131 13.74 4.94 23.81
N LEU A 132 14.34 6.14 23.93
CA LEU A 132 15.70 6.29 24.45
C LEU A 132 15.81 5.93 25.94
N SER A 133 14.72 6.08 26.69
CA SER A 133 14.69 5.79 28.14
C SER A 133 14.44 4.32 28.45
N HIS A 134 13.76 3.57 27.57
CA HIS A 134 13.28 2.21 27.84
C HIS A 134 13.81 1.18 26.85
N GLY A 135 14.31 1.59 25.68
CA GLY A 135 14.84 0.72 24.64
C GLY A 135 16.37 0.68 24.62
N GLN A 136 16.89 -0.17 23.75
CA GLN A 136 18.31 -0.24 23.43
C GLN A 136 18.60 0.61 22.19
N LEU A 137 19.43 1.65 22.34
CA LEU A 137 19.95 2.38 21.17
C LEU A 137 20.83 1.45 20.35
N ILE A 138 20.46 1.21 19.09
CA ILE A 138 21.19 0.34 18.16
C ILE A 138 22.09 1.17 17.25
N TRP A 139 21.57 2.28 16.71
CA TRP A 139 22.28 3.09 15.74
C TRP A 139 21.86 4.55 15.82
N ARG A 140 22.80 5.45 15.53
CA ARG A 140 22.55 6.88 15.43
C ARG A 140 23.41 7.51 14.34
N GLU A 141 22.80 8.33 13.51
CA GLU A 141 23.49 9.18 12.54
C GLU A 141 22.82 10.56 12.53
N GLY A 142 23.54 11.57 13.05
CA GLY A 142 22.98 12.90 13.26
C GLY A 142 21.78 12.84 14.22
N GLU A 143 20.64 13.35 13.77
CA GLU A 143 19.37 13.34 14.54
C GLU A 143 18.59 12.05 14.36
N MET A 144 18.89 11.24 13.37
CA MET A 144 18.25 9.95 13.14
C MET A 144 18.74 8.91 14.15
N VAL A 145 17.80 8.17 14.73
CA VAL A 145 18.11 7.09 15.67
C VAL A 145 17.33 5.83 15.35
N VAL A 146 17.96 4.68 15.63
CA VAL A 146 17.28 3.38 15.61
C VAL A 146 17.39 2.74 16.99
N VAL A 147 16.26 2.45 17.59
CA VAL A 147 16.13 1.90 18.94
C VAL A 147 15.39 0.58 18.88
N LYS A 148 15.83 -0.43 19.62
CA LYS A 148 15.10 -1.67 19.84
C LYS A 148 14.36 -1.59 21.17
N LEU A 149 13.05 -1.83 21.13
CA LEU A 149 12.20 -1.99 22.32
C LEU A 149 11.49 -3.35 22.24
N GLY A 150 11.73 -4.24 23.20
CA GLY A 150 11.25 -5.61 23.09
C GLY A 150 11.78 -6.29 21.82
N ASN A 151 10.85 -6.77 20.98
CA ASN A 151 11.16 -7.43 19.70
C ASN A 151 10.90 -6.53 18.48
N VAL A 152 10.69 -5.23 18.67
CA VAL A 152 10.40 -4.26 17.61
C VAL A 152 11.52 -3.22 17.55
N GLY A 153 11.98 -2.92 16.35
CA GLY A 153 12.82 -1.77 16.07
C GLY A 153 11.99 -0.51 15.85
N PHE A 154 12.54 0.63 16.18
CA PHE A 154 11.95 1.94 15.89
C PHE A 154 13.02 2.82 15.26
N ALA A 155 12.77 3.26 14.03
CA ALA A 155 13.56 4.28 13.37
C ALA A 155 12.86 5.63 13.51
N TRP A 156 13.49 6.57 14.17
CA TRP A 156 12.97 7.91 14.37
C TRP A 156 13.82 8.93 13.63
N HIS A 157 13.18 9.92 13.06
CA HIS A 157 13.80 11.07 12.42
C HIS A 157 13.00 12.34 12.76
N PRO A 158 13.61 13.52 12.88
CA PRO A 158 12.89 14.78 13.09
C PRO A 158 11.85 15.01 11.99
N LEU A 159 10.70 15.59 12.41
CA LEU A 159 9.60 15.88 11.51
C LEU A 159 10.04 16.82 10.39
N ARG A 160 9.84 16.41 9.15
CA ARG A 160 10.11 17.22 7.96
C ARG A 160 8.90 17.19 7.02
N PRO A 161 8.66 18.25 6.23
CA PRO A 161 7.56 18.27 5.29
C PRO A 161 7.64 17.17 4.24
N GLY A 162 6.49 16.57 3.92
CA GLY A 162 6.36 15.60 2.85
C GLY A 162 6.98 14.24 3.15
N LEU A 163 7.26 13.48 2.08
CA LEU A 163 7.83 12.13 2.15
C LEU A 163 9.37 12.09 2.28
N GLU A 164 10.03 13.24 2.37
CA GLU A 164 11.49 13.30 2.42
C GLU A 164 12.07 12.54 3.62
N SER A 165 11.42 12.67 4.78
CA SER A 165 11.85 11.95 5.99
C SER A 165 11.84 10.44 5.81
N TYR A 166 10.79 9.91 5.19
CA TYR A 166 10.64 8.48 4.92
C TYR A 166 11.80 7.95 4.05
N TRP A 167 12.04 8.58 2.88
CA TRP A 167 13.09 8.13 1.97
C TRP A 167 14.49 8.31 2.57
N GLU A 168 14.71 9.37 3.34
CA GLU A 168 15.97 9.59 4.04
C GLU A 168 16.24 8.47 5.07
N ILE A 169 15.24 8.15 5.92
CA ILE A 169 15.34 7.04 6.88
C ILE A 169 15.63 5.73 6.15
N PHE A 170 14.83 5.44 5.12
CA PHE A 170 14.95 4.19 4.39
C PHE A 170 16.32 4.03 3.72
N THR A 171 16.80 5.09 3.06
CA THR A 171 18.10 5.09 2.37
C THR A 171 19.28 4.96 3.35
N ARG A 172 19.27 5.68 4.45
CA ARG A 172 20.36 5.67 5.44
C ARG A 172 20.45 4.35 6.18
N ILE A 173 19.32 3.80 6.65
CA ILE A 173 19.32 2.50 7.31
C ILE A 173 19.73 1.41 6.33
N GLY A 174 19.24 1.45 5.08
CA GLY A 174 19.64 0.51 4.04
C GLY A 174 21.13 0.59 3.72
N LYS A 175 21.73 1.80 3.75
CA LYS A 175 23.18 1.97 3.63
C LYS A 175 23.91 1.35 4.82
N ALA A 176 23.50 1.66 6.05
CA ALA A 176 24.10 1.11 7.26
C ALA A 176 23.99 -0.43 7.30
N ALA A 177 22.88 -1.00 6.86
CA ALA A 177 22.67 -2.43 6.78
C ALA A 177 23.67 -3.12 5.83
N ARG A 178 23.98 -2.48 4.69
CA ARG A 178 24.96 -3.00 3.71
C ARG A 178 26.39 -2.81 4.15
N ASP A 179 26.71 -1.63 4.67
CA ASP A 179 28.12 -1.24 4.95
C ASP A 179 28.60 -1.80 6.30
N GLU A 180 27.72 -1.86 7.29
CA GLU A 180 28.03 -2.28 8.66
C GLU A 180 26.97 -3.25 9.22
N PRO A 181 26.74 -4.42 8.60
CA PRO A 181 25.65 -5.32 8.97
C PRO A 181 25.70 -5.79 10.44
N ALA A 182 26.90 -5.87 11.01
CA ALA A 182 27.08 -6.25 12.40
C ALA A 182 26.46 -5.24 13.39
N LEU A 183 26.38 -3.95 13.03
CA LEU A 183 25.84 -2.89 13.86
C LEU A 183 24.33 -3.07 14.04
N LEU A 184 23.60 -3.45 12.97
CA LEU A 184 22.16 -3.64 12.98
C LEU A 184 21.75 -5.08 13.31
N ARG A 185 22.68 -5.97 13.61
CA ARG A 185 22.42 -7.38 13.94
C ARG A 185 21.36 -7.58 15.03
N PRO A 186 21.25 -6.76 16.08
CA PRO A 186 20.18 -6.91 17.09
C PRO A 186 18.77 -6.76 16.53
N LEU A 187 18.61 -6.20 15.31
CA LEU A 187 17.33 -6.00 14.61
C LEU A 187 17.06 -7.04 13.53
N TRP A 188 17.96 -7.99 13.28
CA TRP A 188 17.73 -9.00 12.26
C TRP A 188 16.46 -9.79 12.54
N SER A 189 15.65 -9.95 11.50
CA SER A 189 14.31 -10.56 11.53
C SER A 189 13.32 -9.83 12.45
N CYS A 190 13.59 -8.57 12.79
CA CYS A 190 12.65 -7.73 13.52
C CYS A 190 11.85 -6.83 12.56
N SER A 191 10.58 -6.65 12.89
CA SER A 191 9.81 -5.51 12.38
C SER A 191 10.40 -4.22 12.89
N VAL A 192 10.52 -3.22 12.02
CA VAL A 192 11.00 -1.89 12.37
C VAL A 192 9.97 -0.85 11.95
N MET A 193 9.45 -0.11 12.93
CA MET A 193 8.48 0.96 12.73
C MET A 193 9.22 2.28 12.50
N MET A 194 9.00 2.92 11.34
CA MET A 194 9.56 4.24 11.06
C MET A 194 8.60 5.32 11.57
N VAL A 195 9.03 6.04 12.58
CA VAL A 195 8.30 7.13 13.24
C VAL A 195 8.66 8.45 12.57
N ASN A 196 7.71 9.36 12.45
CA ASN A 196 7.87 10.62 11.70
C ASN A 196 8.13 10.43 10.19
N SER A 197 7.65 9.35 9.64
CA SER A 197 7.92 9.04 8.24
C SER A 197 7.25 10.00 7.26
N VAL A 198 6.17 10.67 7.67
CA VAL A 198 5.42 11.59 6.81
C VAL A 198 4.87 12.76 7.63
N SER A 199 4.81 13.96 7.05
CA SER A 199 4.10 15.09 7.64
C SER A 199 3.32 15.87 6.57
N GLY A 200 2.22 16.52 7.01
CA GLY A 200 1.38 17.33 6.13
C GLY A 200 0.53 16.56 5.13
N VAL A 201 0.45 15.23 5.25
CA VAL A 201 -0.41 14.38 4.42
C VAL A 201 -1.70 14.10 5.18
N GLU A 202 -2.83 14.48 4.60
CA GLU A 202 -4.14 14.24 5.20
C GLU A 202 -4.41 12.74 5.33
N GLY A 203 -4.76 12.29 6.55
CA GLY A 203 -4.99 10.89 6.89
C GLY A 203 -3.74 10.12 7.35
N SER A 204 -2.56 10.77 7.34
CA SER A 204 -1.27 10.13 7.66
C SER A 204 -0.44 11.00 8.60
N GLY A 205 -0.98 11.34 9.77
CA GLY A 205 -0.26 12.06 10.81
C GLY A 205 0.89 11.24 11.39
N ALA A 206 1.89 11.96 11.92
CA ALA A 206 3.13 11.35 12.41
C ALA A 206 2.94 10.41 13.61
N MET A 207 1.87 10.60 14.39
CA MET A 207 1.51 9.72 15.50
C MET A 207 0.49 8.64 15.10
N GLU A 208 -0.32 8.91 14.06
CA GLU A 208 -1.40 8.06 13.61
C GLU A 208 -0.92 6.89 12.74
N ARG A 209 0.26 7.02 12.12
CA ARG A 209 0.79 6.02 11.19
C ARG A 209 2.29 5.80 11.40
N CYS A 210 2.70 4.54 11.25
CA CYS A 210 4.11 4.16 11.12
C CYS A 210 4.31 3.45 9.79
N TRP A 211 5.43 3.70 9.13
CA TRP A 211 5.84 2.85 8.02
C TRP A 211 6.54 1.61 8.57
N HIS A 212 6.10 0.45 8.11
CA HIS A 212 6.63 -0.84 8.55
C HIS A 212 7.65 -1.38 7.56
N ALA A 213 8.85 -1.65 8.04
CA ALA A 213 9.90 -2.34 7.31
C ALA A 213 10.43 -3.54 8.11
N LEU A 214 11.19 -4.39 7.45
CA LEU A 214 11.86 -5.55 8.04
C LEU A 214 13.35 -5.44 7.78
N LEU A 215 14.16 -5.71 8.78
CA LEU A 215 15.56 -6.03 8.59
C LEU A 215 15.71 -7.55 8.58
N THR A 216 15.93 -8.14 7.40
CA THR A 216 16.02 -9.59 7.23
C THR A 216 17.23 -10.17 7.95
N GLY A 217 17.24 -11.49 8.15
CA GLY A 217 18.41 -12.20 8.70
C GLY A 217 19.65 -12.15 7.80
N GLN A 218 19.51 -11.63 6.59
CA GLN A 218 20.59 -11.40 5.62
C GLN A 218 21.05 -9.92 5.57
N ALA A 219 20.59 -9.11 6.54
CA ALA A 219 20.83 -7.67 6.62
C ALA A 219 20.26 -6.85 5.45
N GLU A 220 19.19 -7.34 4.80
CA GLU A 220 18.47 -6.58 3.80
C GLU A 220 17.41 -5.72 4.50
N TRP A 221 17.37 -4.43 4.17
CA TRP A 221 16.38 -3.49 4.65
C TRP A 221 15.24 -3.37 3.63
N LEU A 222 14.08 -3.98 3.92
CA LEU A 222 12.97 -4.11 2.99
C LEU A 222 11.64 -3.71 3.65
N HIS A 223 10.75 -3.09 2.90
CA HIS A 223 9.37 -2.90 3.34
C HIS A 223 8.50 -4.10 2.94
N LEU A 224 7.32 -4.24 3.56
CA LEU A 224 6.46 -5.42 3.41
C LEU A 224 6.17 -5.78 1.94
N ASN A 225 6.07 -4.79 1.04
CA ASN A 225 5.82 -5.01 -0.38
C ASN A 225 7.09 -5.38 -1.19
N ARG A 226 8.06 -6.04 -0.56
CA ARG A 226 9.29 -6.58 -1.18
C ARG A 226 9.62 -7.99 -0.68
N LEU A 227 8.65 -8.66 -0.01
CA LEU A 227 8.91 -9.88 0.73
C LEU A 227 8.05 -11.06 0.24
N PHE A 228 7.39 -10.94 -0.93
CA PHE A 228 6.59 -12.02 -1.51
C PHE A 228 7.47 -13.16 -2.02
N GLY A 229 7.02 -14.40 -1.81
CA GLY A 229 7.72 -15.60 -2.24
C GLY A 229 9.00 -15.91 -1.46
N ARG A 230 9.20 -15.30 -0.29
CA ARG A 230 10.37 -15.51 0.56
C ARG A 230 10.04 -16.40 1.76
N ASP A 231 10.98 -17.26 2.14
CA ASP A 231 10.84 -18.12 3.32
C ASP A 231 10.85 -17.33 4.65
N ASP A 232 11.44 -16.14 4.67
CA ASP A 232 11.49 -15.23 5.81
C ASP A 232 10.41 -14.13 5.78
N ALA A 233 9.39 -14.29 4.93
CA ALA A 233 8.29 -13.34 4.82
C ALA A 233 7.54 -13.20 6.16
N PRO A 234 7.18 -11.97 6.59
CA PRO A 234 6.41 -11.75 7.80
C PRO A 234 4.97 -12.25 7.66
N LEU A 235 4.30 -12.42 8.81
CA LEU A 235 2.95 -12.99 8.88
C LEU A 235 1.94 -12.26 7.99
N GLU A 236 2.08 -10.95 7.86
CA GLU A 236 1.24 -10.08 7.04
C GLU A 236 1.35 -10.45 5.55
N VAL A 237 2.55 -10.69 5.05
CA VAL A 237 2.78 -11.11 3.66
C VAL A 237 2.28 -12.54 3.45
N VAL A 238 2.60 -13.45 4.36
CA VAL A 238 2.13 -14.85 4.31
C VAL A 238 0.61 -14.95 4.28
N ALA A 239 -0.11 -14.08 5.01
CA ALA A 239 -1.57 -14.03 4.99
C ALA A 239 -2.13 -13.68 3.59
N VAL A 240 -1.51 -12.71 2.91
CA VAL A 240 -1.88 -12.33 1.54
C VAL A 240 -1.60 -13.47 0.56
N GLU A 241 -0.43 -14.10 0.65
CA GLU A 241 -0.07 -15.23 -0.20
C GLU A 241 -1.04 -16.41 -0.05
N ARG A 242 -1.42 -16.74 1.18
CA ARG A 242 -2.44 -17.78 1.45
C ARG A 242 -3.78 -17.44 0.82
N LEU A 243 -4.23 -16.19 0.92
CA LEU A 243 -5.46 -15.75 0.27
C LEU A 243 -5.34 -15.92 -1.25
N MET A 244 -4.27 -15.40 -1.86
CA MET A 244 -4.07 -15.50 -3.31
C MET A 244 -3.98 -16.95 -3.79
N GLN A 245 -3.30 -17.82 -3.03
CA GLN A 245 -3.20 -19.25 -3.33
C GLN A 245 -4.57 -19.94 -3.30
N ALA A 246 -5.42 -19.60 -2.33
CA ALA A 246 -6.74 -20.19 -2.19
C ALA A 246 -7.74 -19.66 -3.23
N VAL A 247 -7.72 -18.36 -3.49
CA VAL A 247 -8.66 -17.66 -4.38
C VAL A 247 -8.26 -17.78 -5.85
N ARG A 248 -6.95 -17.78 -6.17
CA ARG A 248 -6.38 -17.79 -7.53
C ARG A 248 -6.94 -16.68 -8.45
N PRO A 249 -6.80 -15.41 -8.06
CA PRO A 249 -7.45 -14.30 -8.74
C PRO A 249 -6.88 -14.06 -10.14
N GLY A 250 -7.75 -13.77 -11.12
CA GLY A 250 -7.34 -13.37 -12.47
C GLY A 250 -6.96 -11.90 -12.59
N LEU A 251 -7.43 -11.07 -11.65
CA LEU A 251 -7.06 -9.66 -11.53
C LEU A 251 -6.73 -9.34 -10.08
N ILE A 252 -5.59 -8.72 -9.84
CA ILE A 252 -5.12 -8.30 -8.53
C ILE A 252 -4.89 -6.79 -8.54
N CYS A 253 -5.71 -6.03 -7.80
CA CYS A 253 -5.58 -4.58 -7.64
C CYS A 253 -4.87 -4.26 -6.33
N ASP A 254 -3.71 -3.61 -6.40
CA ASP A 254 -2.95 -3.11 -5.25
C ASP A 254 -3.02 -1.59 -5.19
N LEU A 255 -3.73 -1.08 -4.19
CA LEU A 255 -4.09 0.33 -4.12
C LEU A 255 -3.05 1.09 -3.29
N HIS A 256 -2.28 1.93 -3.95
CA HIS A 256 -1.18 2.72 -3.40
C HIS A 256 -1.36 4.22 -3.55
N GLU A 257 -0.50 4.95 -2.85
CA GLU A 257 -0.31 6.38 -2.97
C GLU A 257 1.19 6.69 -3.06
N GLY A 258 1.55 7.66 -3.88
CA GLY A 258 2.94 8.01 -4.13
C GLY A 258 3.25 9.51 -4.11
N ASN A 259 4.51 9.83 -4.34
CA ASN A 259 5.05 11.19 -4.30
C ASN A 259 4.66 12.08 -5.48
N GLY A 260 4.03 11.54 -6.51
CA GLY A 260 3.69 12.29 -7.71
C GLY A 260 2.73 13.46 -7.45
N GLU A 261 2.76 14.47 -8.30
CA GLU A 261 1.83 15.59 -8.27
C GLU A 261 0.41 15.19 -8.73
N GLY A 262 0.27 14.06 -9.41
CA GLY A 262 -0.95 13.50 -9.95
C GLY A 262 -0.98 11.97 -9.86
N PHE A 263 -2.06 11.40 -10.35
CA PHE A 263 -2.22 9.95 -10.44
C PHE A 263 -1.26 9.35 -11.47
N TRP A 264 -0.73 8.17 -11.18
CA TRP A 264 0.07 7.36 -12.09
C TRP A 264 -0.04 5.87 -11.73
N MET A 265 0.41 5.00 -12.60
CA MET A 265 0.25 3.55 -12.41
C MET A 265 1.52 2.79 -12.80
N PRO A 266 2.23 2.23 -11.82
CA PRO A 266 3.36 1.33 -12.06
C PRO A 266 2.83 -0.09 -12.28
N ILE A 267 2.76 -0.54 -13.52
CA ILE A 267 2.20 -1.86 -13.82
C ILE A 267 3.28 -2.76 -14.43
N PRO A 268 3.48 -3.99 -13.92
CA PRO A 268 4.34 -4.96 -14.57
C PRO A 268 3.84 -5.24 -15.99
N LYS A 269 4.67 -4.98 -17.00
CA LYS A 269 4.28 -5.23 -18.39
C LYS A 269 4.03 -6.73 -18.58
N PRO A 270 2.79 -7.18 -18.86
CA PRO A 270 2.52 -8.58 -19.07
C PRO A 270 3.09 -9.03 -20.43
N SER A 271 3.54 -10.28 -20.52
CA SER A 271 3.97 -10.90 -21.78
C SER A 271 2.80 -11.08 -22.74
N GLU A 272 1.64 -11.38 -22.17
CA GLU A 272 0.35 -11.48 -22.84
C GLU A 272 -0.61 -10.47 -22.23
N ASN A 273 -1.65 -10.06 -22.92
CA ASN A 273 -2.67 -9.12 -22.43
C ASN A 273 -2.19 -7.67 -22.20
N ALA A 274 -1.05 -7.25 -22.76
CA ALA A 274 -0.59 -5.86 -22.60
C ALA A 274 -1.62 -4.85 -23.12
N GLU A 275 -2.32 -5.14 -24.21
CA GLU A 275 -3.36 -4.27 -24.73
C GLU A 275 -4.60 -4.22 -23.82
N ARG A 276 -4.99 -5.34 -23.20
CA ARG A 276 -6.05 -5.35 -22.19
C ARG A 276 -5.71 -4.44 -21.00
N VAL A 277 -4.49 -4.57 -20.47
CA VAL A 277 -4.01 -3.72 -19.37
C VAL A 277 -3.98 -2.25 -19.80
N TYR A 278 -3.57 -1.97 -21.03
CA TYR A 278 -3.60 -0.62 -21.58
C TYR A 278 -5.04 -0.06 -21.60
N GLU A 279 -6.02 -0.79 -22.11
CA GLU A 279 -7.41 -0.34 -22.18
C GLU A 279 -8.04 -0.17 -20.78
N MET A 280 -7.77 -1.06 -19.85
CA MET A 280 -8.16 -0.91 -18.45
C MET A 280 -7.59 0.40 -17.86
N THR A 281 -6.30 0.66 -18.11
CA THR A 281 -5.61 1.84 -17.58
C THR A 281 -6.08 3.11 -18.27
N ARG A 282 -6.41 3.05 -19.56
CA ARG A 282 -7.03 4.15 -20.28
C ARG A 282 -8.37 4.51 -19.66
N ALA A 283 -9.24 3.54 -19.37
CA ALA A 283 -10.52 3.80 -18.71
C ALA A 283 -10.34 4.42 -17.31
N TYR A 284 -9.34 3.97 -16.54
CA TYR A 284 -8.97 4.59 -15.27
C TYR A 284 -8.61 6.08 -15.45
N PHE A 285 -7.71 6.39 -16.38
CA PHE A 285 -7.27 7.77 -16.61
C PHE A 285 -8.33 8.63 -17.32
N ASP A 286 -9.22 8.06 -18.11
CA ASP A 286 -10.39 8.78 -18.66
C ASP A 286 -11.29 9.28 -17.51
N TYR A 287 -11.48 8.48 -16.45
CA TYR A 287 -12.17 8.94 -15.25
C TYR A 287 -11.39 10.06 -14.56
N ILE A 288 -10.10 9.88 -14.27
CA ILE A 288 -9.24 10.90 -13.63
C ILE A 288 -9.31 12.23 -14.40
N HIS A 289 -9.19 12.16 -15.72
CA HIS A 289 -9.27 13.33 -16.59
C HIS A 289 -10.65 13.99 -16.54
N SER A 290 -11.74 13.24 -16.56
CA SER A 290 -13.13 13.74 -16.49
C SER A 290 -13.41 14.54 -15.21
N ARG A 291 -12.66 14.25 -14.14
CA ARG A 291 -12.72 14.95 -12.86
C ARG A 291 -11.80 16.17 -12.80
N GLY A 292 -10.98 16.40 -13.81
CA GLY A 292 -9.94 17.42 -13.81
C GLY A 292 -8.81 17.14 -12.82
N TYR A 293 -8.61 15.88 -12.44
CA TYR A 293 -7.55 15.49 -11.54
C TYR A 293 -6.21 15.40 -12.28
N PRO A 294 -5.09 15.77 -11.65
CA PRO A 294 -3.79 15.74 -12.31
C PRO A 294 -3.30 14.32 -12.55
N ILE A 295 -2.57 14.14 -13.65
CA ILE A 295 -1.86 12.92 -14.00
C ILE A 295 -0.36 13.22 -13.97
N THR A 296 0.42 12.38 -13.31
CA THR A 296 1.89 12.48 -13.31
C THR A 296 2.45 11.89 -14.59
N THR A 297 3.21 12.69 -15.35
CA THR A 297 3.97 12.18 -16.49
C THR A 297 5.26 11.51 -16.04
N TYR A 298 5.87 10.72 -16.91
CA TYR A 298 7.13 10.05 -16.61
C TYR A 298 8.24 11.04 -16.27
N GLU A 299 8.33 12.16 -17.01
CA GLU A 299 9.31 13.22 -16.79
C GLU A 299 9.11 13.88 -15.43
N ASN A 300 7.86 14.16 -15.04
CA ASN A 300 7.54 14.75 -13.74
C ASN A 300 7.86 13.76 -12.61
N TRP A 301 7.57 12.47 -12.80
CA TRP A 301 7.93 11.44 -11.84
C TRP A 301 9.45 11.34 -11.66
N LEU A 302 10.23 11.34 -12.75
CA LEU A 302 11.70 11.37 -12.71
C LEU A 302 12.24 12.57 -11.94
N ALA A 303 11.63 13.74 -12.09
CA ALA A 303 12.03 14.96 -11.41
C ALA A 303 11.73 14.92 -9.90
N THR A 304 10.75 14.14 -9.47
CA THR A 304 10.32 14.01 -8.05
C THR A 304 10.87 12.77 -7.35
N ASP A 305 11.39 11.80 -8.11
CA ASP A 305 12.01 10.60 -7.52
C ASP A 305 13.36 10.94 -6.91
N ARG A 306 13.39 11.07 -5.60
CA ARG A 306 14.58 11.40 -4.80
C ARG A 306 15.38 10.17 -4.36
N THR A 307 14.98 8.98 -4.76
CA THR A 307 15.64 7.72 -4.38
C THR A 307 16.96 7.45 -5.12
N GLY A 308 17.39 8.38 -5.94
CA GLY A 308 18.56 8.30 -6.82
C GLY A 308 18.14 8.35 -8.28
N ALA A 309 19.09 8.45 -9.20
CA ALA A 309 18.77 8.46 -10.63
C ALA A 309 17.93 7.21 -10.94
N PRO A 310 16.69 7.37 -11.45
CA PRO A 310 15.88 6.24 -11.77
C PRO A 310 16.60 5.39 -12.80
N ASP A 311 16.70 4.09 -12.52
CA ASP A 311 17.19 3.16 -13.51
C ASP A 311 16.18 3.11 -14.67
N PRO A 312 16.50 3.58 -15.87
CA PRO A 312 15.58 3.53 -17.00
C PRO A 312 15.17 2.10 -17.36
N ASN A 313 15.91 1.11 -16.83
CA ASN A 313 15.53 -0.30 -16.96
C ASN A 313 14.45 -0.72 -15.95
N TRP A 314 14.17 0.09 -14.93
CA TRP A 314 13.18 -0.22 -13.92
C TRP A 314 11.75 0.13 -14.36
N MET A 315 11.55 1.31 -14.91
CA MET A 315 10.25 1.73 -15.46
C MET A 315 10.45 2.42 -16.82
N SER A 316 9.46 2.24 -17.69
CA SER A 316 9.39 2.92 -18.98
C SER A 316 7.99 3.48 -19.19
N PRO A 317 7.84 4.71 -19.74
CA PRO A 317 6.53 5.26 -20.03
C PRO A 317 5.82 4.48 -21.15
N GLU A 318 4.49 4.39 -21.08
CA GLU A 318 3.67 4.04 -22.23
C GLU A 318 3.42 5.31 -23.07
N PRO A 319 3.95 5.42 -24.29
CA PRO A 319 3.87 6.66 -25.06
C PRO A 319 2.43 7.10 -25.42
N ARG A 320 1.49 6.15 -25.48
CA ARG A 320 0.08 6.40 -25.84
C ARG A 320 -0.75 6.87 -24.64
N LEU A 321 -0.25 6.71 -23.39
CA LEU A 321 -1.04 6.94 -22.19
C LEU A 321 -0.17 7.55 -21.07
N PRO A 322 -0.16 8.88 -20.94
CA PRO A 322 0.50 9.53 -19.81
C PRO A 322 0.00 8.99 -18.49
N GLY A 323 0.92 8.74 -17.56
CA GLY A 323 0.61 8.16 -16.26
C GLY A 323 0.72 6.64 -16.19
N LEU A 324 0.73 5.90 -17.30
CA LEU A 324 1.04 4.47 -17.30
C LEU A 324 2.55 4.27 -17.45
N PHE A 325 3.15 3.59 -16.47
CA PHE A 325 4.56 3.22 -16.47
C PHE A 325 4.70 1.71 -16.41
N TRP A 326 5.35 1.12 -17.41
CA TRP A 326 5.64 -0.29 -17.45
C TRP A 326 6.85 -0.62 -16.57
N CYS A 327 6.63 -1.46 -15.57
CA CYS A 327 7.69 -1.90 -14.66
C CYS A 327 8.34 -3.20 -15.12
N THR A 328 9.64 -3.32 -14.89
CA THR A 328 10.33 -4.61 -14.93
C THR A 328 10.00 -5.44 -13.69
N SER A 329 10.20 -6.74 -13.76
CA SER A 329 9.75 -7.70 -12.74
C SER A 329 10.49 -7.62 -11.41
N LEU A 330 11.63 -6.97 -11.30
CA LEU A 330 12.37 -6.85 -10.06
C LEU A 330 12.83 -5.41 -9.90
N LEU A 331 12.10 -4.68 -9.08
CA LEU A 331 12.43 -3.31 -8.74
C LEU A 331 13.79 -3.26 -8.04
N ARG A 332 14.83 -2.81 -8.75
CA ARG A 332 16.18 -2.53 -8.21
C ARG A 332 16.84 -3.72 -7.48
N GLY A 333 16.39 -4.96 -7.71
CA GLY A 333 16.90 -6.11 -6.98
C GLY A 333 16.48 -6.21 -5.52
N GLU A 334 15.46 -5.44 -5.10
CA GLU A 334 14.98 -5.40 -3.71
C GLU A 334 14.02 -6.56 -3.34
N GLY A 335 13.71 -7.43 -4.26
CA GLY A 335 12.76 -8.52 -4.06
C GLY A 335 11.37 -8.25 -4.66
N PRO A 336 10.56 -9.31 -4.85
CA PRO A 336 9.27 -9.22 -5.52
C PRO A 336 8.22 -8.50 -4.66
N ASN A 337 7.46 -7.63 -5.30
CA ASN A 337 6.27 -7.01 -4.74
C ASN A 337 5.01 -7.84 -5.01
N LEU A 338 3.85 -7.37 -4.55
CA LEU A 338 2.58 -8.06 -4.80
C LEU A 338 2.27 -8.19 -6.30
N MET A 339 2.58 -7.16 -7.10
CA MET A 339 2.31 -7.19 -8.55
C MET A 339 3.19 -8.22 -9.28
N ASP A 340 4.45 -8.37 -8.84
CA ASP A 340 5.33 -9.42 -9.37
C ASP A 340 4.82 -10.81 -8.98
N HIS A 341 4.38 -10.99 -7.74
CA HIS A 341 3.80 -12.22 -7.24
C HIS A 341 2.45 -12.55 -7.93
N ALA A 342 1.68 -11.53 -8.27
CA ALA A 342 0.40 -11.65 -8.98
C ALA A 342 0.51 -12.38 -10.32
N ARG A 343 1.67 -12.31 -10.99
CA ARG A 343 1.93 -13.01 -12.27
C ARG A 343 1.77 -14.52 -12.19
N LEU A 344 1.84 -15.09 -11.00
CA LEU A 344 1.57 -16.52 -10.78
C LEU A 344 0.09 -16.89 -10.97
N TYR A 345 -0.79 -15.89 -10.97
CA TYR A 345 -2.24 -16.08 -10.97
C TYR A 345 -2.94 -15.32 -12.11
N GLY A 346 -2.59 -14.08 -12.35
CA GLY A 346 -3.27 -13.22 -13.30
C GLY A 346 -2.58 -11.88 -13.52
N ILE A 347 -3.38 -10.84 -13.75
CA ILE A 347 -2.91 -9.49 -14.00
C ILE A 347 -2.69 -8.77 -12.65
N GLY A 348 -1.45 -8.31 -12.40
CA GLY A 348 -1.15 -7.37 -11.33
C GLY A 348 -1.43 -5.94 -11.78
N TYR A 349 -2.23 -5.18 -11.01
CA TYR A 349 -2.72 -3.86 -11.37
C TYR A 349 -2.56 -2.89 -10.19
N GLY A 350 -1.49 -2.10 -10.20
CA GLY A 350 -1.14 -1.15 -9.14
C GLY A 350 -1.58 0.26 -9.46
N THR A 351 -2.03 1.00 -8.44
CA THR A 351 -2.35 2.43 -8.55
C THR A 351 -1.41 3.24 -7.67
N GLU A 352 -1.19 4.51 -8.04
CA GLU A 352 -0.48 5.50 -7.23
C GLU A 352 -1.26 6.81 -7.25
N ALA A 353 -1.93 7.13 -6.15
CA ALA A 353 -2.60 8.42 -5.99
C ALA A 353 -1.64 9.47 -5.40
N PRO A 354 -1.82 10.76 -5.73
CA PRO A 354 -0.92 11.83 -5.30
C PRO A 354 -1.11 12.15 -3.81
N MET A 355 -0.24 11.64 -2.95
CA MET A 355 -0.34 11.67 -1.49
C MET A 355 -0.46 13.11 -0.91
N GLN A 356 0.09 14.12 -1.58
CA GLN A 356 0.04 15.52 -1.17
C GLN A 356 -1.30 16.23 -1.52
N ARG A 357 -2.21 15.55 -2.20
CA ARG A 357 -3.53 16.10 -2.55
C ARG A 357 -4.57 15.75 -1.49
N PRO A 358 -5.72 16.46 -1.46
CA PRO A 358 -6.78 16.19 -0.49
C PRO A 358 -7.23 14.73 -0.48
N LEU A 359 -7.44 14.15 0.70
CA LEU A 359 -7.80 12.75 0.87
C LEU A 359 -9.05 12.37 0.07
N ALA A 360 -10.07 13.22 0.05
CA ALA A 360 -11.29 12.97 -0.70
C ALA A 360 -11.06 12.81 -2.21
N MET A 361 -10.16 13.61 -2.79
CA MET A 361 -9.77 13.52 -4.20
C MET A 361 -9.05 12.20 -4.50
N ARG A 362 -8.14 11.80 -3.62
CA ARG A 362 -7.37 10.56 -3.76
C ARG A 362 -8.27 9.33 -3.70
N VAL A 363 -9.18 9.32 -2.71
CA VAL A 363 -10.17 8.24 -2.53
C VAL A 363 -11.13 8.16 -3.72
N ASP A 364 -11.64 9.30 -4.20
CA ASP A 364 -12.52 9.34 -5.37
C ASP A 364 -11.82 8.80 -6.62
N GLY A 365 -10.60 9.28 -6.89
CA GLY A 365 -9.82 8.85 -8.05
C GLY A 365 -9.50 7.36 -8.05
N ILE A 366 -9.03 6.80 -6.93
CA ILE A 366 -8.76 5.37 -6.82
C ILE A 366 -10.06 4.58 -6.98
N THR A 367 -11.11 4.90 -6.20
CA THR A 367 -12.36 4.14 -6.20
C THR A 367 -12.98 4.05 -7.59
N ASN A 368 -13.26 5.20 -8.20
CA ASN A 368 -13.98 5.22 -9.48
C ASN A 368 -13.08 4.87 -10.67
N GLY A 369 -11.78 5.17 -10.58
CA GLY A 369 -10.82 4.70 -11.58
C GLY A 369 -10.72 3.17 -11.62
N ILE A 370 -10.67 2.50 -10.46
CA ILE A 370 -10.68 1.04 -10.37
C ILE A 370 -12.00 0.45 -10.87
N LEU A 371 -13.14 1.06 -10.53
CA LEU A 371 -14.44 0.63 -11.08
C LEU A 371 -14.47 0.69 -12.61
N ALA A 372 -13.91 1.75 -13.20
CA ALA A 372 -13.80 1.87 -14.66
C ALA A 372 -12.88 0.80 -15.26
N ALA A 373 -11.74 0.54 -14.64
CA ALA A 373 -10.80 -0.48 -15.10
C ALA A 373 -11.36 -1.90 -15.02
N ILE A 374 -12.06 -2.24 -13.93
CA ILE A 374 -12.69 -3.58 -13.76
C ILE A 374 -13.75 -3.81 -14.83
N ARG A 375 -14.58 -2.83 -15.18
CA ARG A 375 -15.57 -2.97 -16.26
C ARG A 375 -14.92 -3.35 -17.59
N VAL A 376 -13.82 -2.70 -17.96
CA VAL A 376 -13.08 -3.04 -19.17
C VAL A 376 -12.45 -4.43 -19.09
N TRP A 377 -11.95 -4.81 -17.91
CA TRP A 377 -11.42 -6.17 -17.71
C TRP A 377 -12.51 -7.22 -17.92
N GLU A 378 -13.71 -7.03 -17.38
CA GLU A 378 -14.85 -7.93 -17.55
C GLU A 378 -15.27 -8.08 -19.01
N GLU A 379 -15.32 -6.97 -19.77
CA GLU A 379 -15.68 -6.96 -21.19
C GLU A 379 -14.65 -7.68 -22.08
N THR A 380 -13.43 -7.84 -21.60
CA THR A 380 -12.31 -8.36 -22.38
C THR A 380 -11.87 -9.78 -21.98
N ILE A 381 -12.47 -10.37 -20.94
CA ILE A 381 -12.12 -11.71 -20.45
C ILE A 381 -12.92 -12.82 -21.13
N GLU A 382 -13.95 -12.45 -21.89
CA GLU A 382 -14.70 -13.39 -22.72
C GLU A 382 -13.84 -13.79 -23.93
#